data_d7a583237ddc44ac07779e6f8ab55dc9
#
_entry.id   d7a583237ddc44ac07779e6f8ab55dc9
#
_cell.length_a   1.000
_cell.length_b   1.000
_cell.length_c   1.000
_cell.angle_alpha   90.00
_cell.angle_beta   90.00
_cell.angle_gamma   90.00
#
_symmetry.space_group_name_H-M   'P 1'
#
loop_
_entity.id
_entity.type
_entity.pdbx_description
1 polymer ?
#
loop_
_entity_poly.entity_id
_entity_poly.type
_entity_poly.pdbx_seq_one_letter_code
_entity_poly.pdbx_strand_id
1 'polypeptide(L)'
;MKKILNIDGGGVRVYFPLLILDYIEQKTGKKIIDLFDYFSGVSSSSIVLSGLLTKYSVKELLILFKNLSKVIFYRSYYYIIKSGFGLFNSKYTDNYINEALKYYFGDLKLSDVKKPLTILSYDLQESKSICFDTYNFSNDYKLWEVIRGSTSAPTYYPPYKLDSYLLVDGGIVTNNLSELNYTKSISYFGKEKEFLQLSLGTGCYKPQKPQKSGLLSWINFNSISSNAASSFETIELKNLLLNNLKYFYRLEIDLDNDIMLDDYNSFEQMEQIFNKWLENNKTTLDTICNIITE
;
A
#
# COMPACT_ATOMS: atom_id res chain seq x y z
N MET A 1 -2.90 15.51 -19.96
CA MET A 1 -3.13 14.16 -19.41
C MET A 1 -2.94 14.20 -17.91
N LYS A 2 -3.80 13.54 -17.11
CA LYS A 2 -3.64 13.42 -15.65
C LYS A 2 -2.86 12.15 -15.31
N LYS A 3 -1.91 12.26 -14.39
CA LYS A 3 -1.02 11.16 -13.99
C LYS A 3 -1.40 10.70 -12.60
N ILE A 4 -1.72 9.41 -12.45
CA ILE A 4 -2.23 8.84 -11.21
C ILE A 4 -1.38 7.66 -10.75
N LEU A 5 -1.15 7.56 -9.44
CA LEU A 5 -0.29 6.53 -8.82
C LEU A 5 -1.07 5.77 -7.76
N ASN A 6 -1.06 4.44 -7.86
CA ASN A 6 -1.43 3.61 -6.71
C ASN A 6 -0.28 2.72 -6.26
N ILE A 7 -0.23 2.47 -4.97
CA ILE A 7 0.72 1.56 -4.34
C ILE A 7 -0.06 0.53 -3.55
N ASP A 8 0.23 -0.74 -3.79
CA ASP A 8 -0.43 -1.84 -3.09
C ASP A 8 -0.07 -1.90 -1.61
N GLY A 9 -0.97 -2.46 -0.81
CA GLY A 9 -0.67 -2.93 0.53
C GLY A 9 0.28 -4.13 0.51
N GLY A 10 1.08 -4.30 1.55
CA GLY A 10 2.01 -5.44 1.59
C GLY A 10 2.97 -5.47 2.78
N GLY A 11 2.66 -4.82 3.89
CA GLY A 11 3.53 -4.79 5.06
C GLY A 11 4.92 -4.23 4.73
N VAL A 12 5.99 -4.91 5.16
CA VAL A 12 7.37 -4.47 4.87
C VAL A 12 7.69 -4.43 3.39
N ARG A 13 6.96 -5.19 2.56
CA ARG A 13 7.20 -5.28 1.11
C ARG A 13 6.86 -4.01 0.34
N VAL A 14 6.18 -3.01 0.95
CA VAL A 14 6.02 -1.67 0.36
C VAL A 14 7.37 -0.99 0.10
N TYR A 15 8.44 -1.56 0.62
CA TYR A 15 9.80 -1.15 0.33
C TYR A 15 10.18 -1.30 -1.16
N PHE A 16 9.64 -2.29 -1.88
CA PHE A 16 9.81 -2.41 -3.33
C PHE A 16 9.27 -1.21 -4.11
N PRO A 17 8.00 -0.79 -3.92
CA PRO A 17 7.52 0.48 -4.47
C PRO A 17 8.40 1.68 -4.13
N LEU A 18 8.90 1.80 -2.89
CA LEU A 18 9.80 2.90 -2.52
C LEU A 18 11.10 2.89 -3.33
N LEU A 19 11.70 1.72 -3.60
CA LEU A 19 12.89 1.61 -4.45
C LEU A 19 12.58 2.00 -5.91
N ILE A 20 11.41 1.64 -6.43
CA ILE A 20 10.96 2.06 -7.77
C ILE A 20 10.78 3.58 -7.82
N LEU A 21 10.15 4.17 -6.80
CA LEU A 21 9.95 5.62 -6.73
C LEU A 21 11.28 6.38 -6.61
N ASP A 22 12.26 5.85 -5.85
CA ASP A 22 13.60 6.44 -5.76
C ASP A 22 14.32 6.41 -7.12
N TYR A 23 14.20 5.31 -7.86
CA TYR A 23 14.71 5.23 -9.23
C TYR A 23 14.06 6.29 -10.13
N ILE A 24 12.73 6.44 -10.07
CA ILE A 24 12.00 7.44 -10.86
C ILE A 24 12.46 8.86 -10.52
N GLU A 25 12.61 9.22 -9.23
CA GLU A 25 13.12 10.54 -8.83
C GLU A 25 14.54 10.77 -9.33
N GLN A 26 15.43 9.78 -9.20
CA GLN A 26 16.81 9.89 -9.69
C GLN A 26 16.87 10.05 -11.21
N LYS A 27 16.06 9.31 -11.95
CA LYS A 27 16.05 9.33 -13.42
C LYS A 27 15.44 10.61 -13.99
N THR A 28 14.34 11.09 -13.39
CA THR A 28 13.61 12.27 -13.90
C THR A 28 14.13 13.59 -13.35
N GLY A 29 14.85 13.57 -12.23
CA GLY A 29 15.23 14.77 -11.48
C GLY A 29 14.06 15.51 -10.85
N LYS A 30 12.84 14.92 -10.84
CA LYS A 30 11.61 15.50 -10.30
C LYS A 30 11.12 14.69 -9.11
N LYS A 31 10.48 15.35 -8.15
CA LYS A 31 9.84 14.67 -7.02
C LYS A 31 8.57 13.93 -7.45
N ILE A 32 8.29 12.80 -6.84
CA ILE A 32 7.07 12.02 -7.14
C ILE A 32 5.80 12.85 -6.96
N ILE A 33 5.75 13.70 -5.93
CA ILE A 33 4.60 14.59 -5.70
C ILE A 33 4.36 15.56 -6.86
N ASP A 34 5.39 15.93 -7.62
CA ASP A 34 5.28 16.84 -8.77
C ASP A 34 4.94 16.07 -10.06
N LEU A 35 5.22 14.76 -10.11
CA LEU A 35 4.98 13.91 -11.27
C LEU A 35 3.55 13.39 -11.35
N PHE A 36 2.86 13.23 -10.21
CA PHE A 36 1.53 12.65 -10.17
C PHE A 36 0.50 13.61 -9.58
N ASP A 37 -0.74 13.50 -10.06
CA ASP A 37 -1.86 14.36 -9.71
C ASP A 37 -2.80 13.74 -8.67
N TYR A 38 -2.85 12.40 -8.57
CA TYR A 38 -3.74 11.67 -7.67
C TYR A 38 -3.08 10.39 -7.17
N PHE A 39 -3.40 10.00 -5.93
CA PHE A 39 -2.76 8.89 -5.26
C PHE A 39 -3.80 7.99 -4.57
N SER A 40 -3.51 6.68 -4.49
CA SER A 40 -4.26 5.77 -3.63
C SER A 40 -3.38 4.71 -3.01
N GLY A 41 -3.73 4.31 -1.80
CA GLY A 41 -3.01 3.29 -1.06
C GLY A 41 -3.85 2.62 0.01
N VAL A 42 -3.36 1.48 0.50
CA VAL A 42 -3.99 0.67 1.53
C VAL A 42 -2.92 0.05 2.43
N SER A 43 -3.24 -0.17 3.71
CA SER A 43 -2.28 -0.79 4.62
C SER A 43 -0.97 0.01 4.71
N SER A 44 0.18 -0.64 4.61
CA SER A 44 1.51 -0.01 4.70
C SER A 44 1.74 1.08 3.65
N SER A 45 1.14 1.01 2.46
CA SER A 45 1.26 2.07 1.46
C SER A 45 0.56 3.37 1.87
N SER A 46 -0.43 3.31 2.76
CA SER A 46 -1.03 4.52 3.34
C SER A 46 -0.02 5.32 4.16
N ILE A 47 0.92 4.65 4.86
CA ILE A 47 2.02 5.29 5.60
C ILE A 47 2.95 6.02 4.62
N VAL A 48 3.36 5.31 3.55
CA VAL A 48 4.30 5.83 2.55
C VAL A 48 3.72 7.05 1.83
N LEU A 49 2.50 6.91 1.29
CA LEU A 49 1.86 7.99 0.53
C LEU A 49 1.52 9.18 1.41
N SER A 50 1.02 8.97 2.62
CA SER A 50 0.78 10.07 3.56
C SER A 50 2.05 10.82 3.92
N GLY A 51 3.15 10.10 4.15
CA GLY A 51 4.46 10.70 4.40
C GLY A 51 4.97 11.51 3.22
N LEU A 52 4.90 10.94 2.03
CA LEU A 52 5.33 11.58 0.77
C LEU A 52 4.54 12.86 0.47
N LEU A 53 3.23 12.83 0.69
CA LEU A 53 2.33 13.94 0.36
C LEU A 53 2.24 15.02 1.44
N THR A 54 2.89 14.81 2.59
CA THR A 54 2.93 15.81 3.67
C THR A 54 4.32 16.40 3.87
N LYS A 55 5.34 15.60 4.16
CA LYS A 55 6.62 16.13 4.64
C LYS A 55 7.90 15.40 4.25
N TYR A 56 7.83 14.13 3.83
CA TYR A 56 9.05 13.32 3.58
C TYR A 56 9.36 13.17 2.09
N SER A 57 10.63 13.15 1.73
CA SER A 57 11.12 12.70 0.43
C SER A 57 11.12 11.17 0.36
N VAL A 58 11.24 10.60 -0.86
CA VAL A 58 11.34 9.14 -1.04
C VAL A 58 12.56 8.57 -0.29
N LYS A 59 13.71 9.25 -0.32
CA LYS A 59 14.91 8.82 0.41
C LYS A 59 14.72 8.79 1.93
N GLU A 60 14.05 9.80 2.49
CA GLU A 60 13.71 9.82 3.90
C GLU A 60 12.73 8.70 4.24
N LEU A 61 11.76 8.41 3.38
CA LEU A 61 10.81 7.30 3.56
C LEU A 61 11.49 5.93 3.53
N LEU A 62 12.50 5.71 2.69
CA LEU A 62 13.28 4.48 2.69
C LEU A 62 13.95 4.23 4.05
N ILE A 63 14.54 5.25 4.65
CA ILE A 63 15.18 5.18 5.97
C ILE A 63 14.13 5.03 7.07
N LEU A 64 13.10 5.88 7.02
CA LEU A 64 12.00 5.90 7.99
C LEU A 64 11.34 4.53 8.05
N PHE A 65 11.01 3.94 6.91
CA PHE A 65 10.26 2.70 6.85
C PHE A 65 11.04 1.52 7.43
N LYS A 66 12.36 1.45 7.20
CA LYS A 66 13.24 0.47 7.88
C LYS A 66 13.20 0.61 9.40
N ASN A 67 13.23 1.84 9.91
CA ASN A 67 13.21 2.10 11.35
C ASN A 67 11.83 1.87 11.95
N LEU A 68 10.79 2.37 11.28
CA LEU A 68 9.39 2.20 11.70
C LEU A 68 9.02 0.71 11.80
N SER A 69 9.39 -0.10 10.81
CA SER A 69 9.08 -1.54 10.80
C SER A 69 9.63 -2.27 12.01
N LYS A 70 10.83 -1.92 12.48
CA LYS A 70 11.41 -2.50 13.71
C LYS A 70 10.59 -2.16 14.95
N VAL A 71 9.97 -1.00 14.99
CA VAL A 71 9.15 -0.54 16.12
C VAL A 71 7.77 -1.18 16.08
N ILE A 72 7.07 -1.10 14.94
CA ILE A 72 5.68 -1.55 14.85
C ILE A 72 5.55 -3.07 14.91
N PHE A 73 6.56 -3.81 14.44
CA PHE A 73 6.61 -5.27 14.52
C PHE A 73 7.42 -5.80 15.71
N TYR A 74 7.64 -4.94 16.71
CA TYR A 74 8.27 -5.39 17.95
C TYR A 74 7.31 -6.20 18.81
N ARG A 75 7.80 -7.32 19.38
CA ARG A 75 7.06 -8.19 20.30
C ARG A 75 7.90 -8.45 21.54
N SER A 76 7.39 -8.07 22.71
CA SER A 76 8.00 -8.48 23.95
C SER A 76 7.75 -9.98 24.22
N TYR A 77 8.68 -10.64 24.88
CA TYR A 77 8.53 -12.06 25.26
C TYR A 77 7.27 -12.30 26.09
N TYR A 78 6.97 -11.39 27.01
CA TYR A 78 5.73 -11.43 27.81
C TYR A 78 4.48 -11.44 26.93
N TYR A 79 4.44 -10.57 25.91
CA TYR A 79 3.28 -10.48 25.02
C TYR A 79 3.14 -11.71 24.11
N ILE A 80 4.24 -12.31 23.71
CA ILE A 80 4.22 -13.56 22.92
C ILE A 80 3.48 -14.66 23.70
N ILE A 81 3.80 -14.84 24.97
CA ILE A 81 3.12 -15.83 25.83
C ILE A 81 1.66 -15.43 26.06
N LYS A 82 1.39 -14.17 26.42
CA LYS A 82 0.04 -13.67 26.71
C LYS A 82 -0.92 -13.79 25.53
N SER A 83 -0.42 -13.58 24.31
CA SER A 83 -1.23 -13.71 23.07
C SER A 83 -1.41 -15.17 22.64
N GLY A 84 -0.84 -16.14 23.36
CA GLY A 84 -0.81 -17.55 22.93
C GLY A 84 -0.13 -17.70 21.57
N PHE A 85 1.02 -17.05 21.38
CA PHE A 85 1.74 -16.98 20.10
C PHE A 85 0.94 -16.35 18.95
N GLY A 86 -0.10 -15.56 19.27
CA GLY A 86 -1.00 -14.95 18.29
C GLY A 86 -2.26 -15.78 17.98
N LEU A 87 -2.53 -16.84 18.74
CA LEU A 87 -3.72 -17.68 18.56
C LEU A 87 -4.96 -17.11 19.27
N PHE A 88 -4.79 -16.46 20.41
CA PHE A 88 -5.91 -15.93 21.21
C PHE A 88 -6.07 -14.42 21.10
N ASN A 89 -5.00 -13.72 20.76
CA ASN A 89 -4.99 -12.27 20.51
C ASN A 89 -4.16 -11.95 19.27
N SER A 90 -4.25 -10.70 18.79
CA SER A 90 -3.42 -10.20 17.69
C SER A 90 -1.92 -10.46 17.94
N LYS A 91 -1.17 -10.64 16.86
CA LYS A 91 0.28 -10.90 16.90
C LYS A 91 1.05 -9.75 17.56
N TYR A 92 0.60 -8.50 17.38
CA TYR A 92 1.20 -7.27 17.91
C TYR A 92 0.21 -6.49 18.77
N THR A 93 0.74 -5.73 19.74
CA THR A 93 -0.04 -4.72 20.46
C THR A 93 -0.17 -3.47 19.57
N ASP A 94 -1.23 -2.71 19.78
CA ASP A 94 -1.46 -1.44 19.08
C ASP A 94 -0.62 -0.27 19.62
N ASN A 95 -0.05 -0.39 20.84
CA ASN A 95 0.69 0.70 21.47
C ASN A 95 1.86 1.19 20.61
N TYR A 96 2.71 0.27 20.13
CA TYR A 96 3.90 0.65 19.37
C TYR A 96 3.58 1.31 18.04
N ILE A 97 2.60 0.78 17.30
CA ILE A 97 2.18 1.38 16.03
C ILE A 97 1.48 2.72 16.24
N ASN A 98 0.62 2.83 17.28
CA ASN A 98 -0.06 4.09 17.61
C ASN A 98 0.94 5.18 17.98
N GLU A 99 1.90 4.89 18.86
CA GLU A 99 2.94 5.85 19.25
C GLU A 99 3.84 6.25 18.08
N ALA A 100 4.24 5.28 17.25
CA ALA A 100 5.06 5.55 16.08
C ALA A 100 4.32 6.42 15.05
N LEU A 101 3.07 6.11 14.72
CA LEU A 101 2.28 6.91 13.80
C LEU A 101 2.03 8.33 14.34
N LYS A 102 1.75 8.48 15.65
CA LYS A 102 1.65 9.80 16.29
C LYS A 102 2.98 10.56 16.22
N TYR A 103 4.10 9.90 16.46
CA TYR A 103 5.42 10.53 16.37
C TYR A 103 5.72 11.06 14.96
N TYR A 104 5.43 10.27 13.93
CA TYR A 104 5.73 10.64 12.55
C TYR A 104 4.74 11.64 11.95
N PHE A 105 3.45 11.52 12.25
CA PHE A 105 2.40 12.35 11.64
C PHE A 105 1.86 13.46 12.56
N GLY A 106 2.00 13.34 13.89
CA GLY A 106 1.58 14.35 14.85
C GLY A 106 0.11 14.71 14.73
N ASP A 107 -0.16 16.01 14.64
CA ASP A 107 -1.51 16.56 14.51
C ASP A 107 -1.96 16.80 13.05
N LEU A 108 -1.18 16.32 12.07
CA LEU A 108 -1.58 16.41 10.67
C LEU A 108 -2.95 15.76 10.45
N LYS A 109 -3.78 16.42 9.63
CA LYS A 109 -5.13 16.00 9.27
C LYS A 109 -5.20 15.60 7.79
N LEU A 110 -6.32 15.04 7.38
CA LEU A 110 -6.59 14.75 5.97
C LEU A 110 -6.45 16.00 5.09
N SER A 111 -6.91 17.17 5.58
CA SER A 111 -6.81 18.45 4.89
C SER A 111 -5.37 18.96 4.68
N ASP A 112 -4.40 18.49 5.46
CA ASP A 112 -3.00 18.89 5.32
C ASP A 112 -2.25 18.14 4.21
N VAL A 113 -2.88 17.13 3.60
CA VAL A 113 -2.29 16.37 2.50
C VAL A 113 -2.32 17.17 1.21
N LYS A 114 -1.16 17.41 0.61
CA LYS A 114 -0.96 18.38 -0.48
C LYS A 114 -1.57 17.99 -1.83
N LYS A 115 -1.88 16.72 -2.03
CA LYS A 115 -2.47 16.18 -3.27
C LYS A 115 -3.61 15.24 -2.93
N PRO A 116 -4.59 15.04 -3.83
CA PRO A 116 -5.66 14.08 -3.63
C PRO A 116 -5.11 12.67 -3.33
N LEU A 117 -5.51 12.12 -2.20
CA LEU A 117 -5.15 10.78 -1.74
C LEU A 117 -6.41 10.04 -1.28
N THR A 118 -6.57 8.81 -1.73
CA THR A 118 -7.56 7.86 -1.20
C THR A 118 -6.87 6.79 -0.37
N ILE A 119 -7.32 6.59 0.86
CA ILE A 119 -6.88 5.51 1.75
C ILE A 119 -8.05 4.56 1.99
N LEU A 120 -7.87 3.26 1.68
CA LEU A 120 -8.88 2.23 1.88
C LEU A 120 -8.77 1.60 3.27
N SER A 121 -9.91 1.43 3.92
CA SER A 121 -10.10 0.59 5.12
C SER A 121 -11.40 -0.21 4.99
N TYR A 122 -11.65 -1.12 5.90
CA TYR A 122 -12.92 -1.84 6.01
C TYR A 122 -13.52 -1.64 7.39
N ASP A 123 -14.80 -1.29 7.44
CA ASP A 123 -15.56 -1.10 8.67
C ASP A 123 -16.29 -2.38 9.05
N LEU A 124 -15.90 -2.97 10.16
CA LEU A 124 -16.55 -4.17 10.72
C LEU A 124 -17.96 -3.89 11.26
N GLN A 125 -18.22 -2.65 11.69
CA GLN A 125 -19.52 -2.28 12.28
C GLN A 125 -20.64 -2.33 11.23
N GLU A 126 -20.37 -1.73 10.07
CA GLU A 126 -21.33 -1.62 8.97
C GLU A 126 -21.08 -2.66 7.87
N SER A 127 -20.04 -3.50 8.03
CA SER A 127 -19.64 -4.52 7.05
C SER A 127 -19.44 -3.95 5.64
N LYS A 128 -18.72 -2.81 5.53
CA LYS A 128 -18.50 -2.12 4.26
C LYS A 128 -17.10 -1.54 4.11
N SER A 129 -16.65 -1.38 2.87
CA SER A 129 -15.42 -0.66 2.55
C SER A 129 -15.59 0.83 2.79
N ILE A 130 -14.57 1.46 3.38
CA ILE A 130 -14.50 2.90 3.63
C ILE A 130 -13.30 3.47 2.91
N CYS A 131 -13.54 4.51 2.08
CA CYS A 131 -12.50 5.32 1.48
C CYS A 131 -12.37 6.64 2.24
N PHE A 132 -11.19 6.89 2.79
CA PHE A 132 -10.85 8.20 3.33
C PHE A 132 -10.18 9.02 2.23
N ASP A 133 -10.95 9.96 1.68
CA ASP A 133 -10.50 10.83 0.59
C ASP A 133 -10.08 12.18 1.16
N THR A 134 -8.85 12.63 0.90
CA THR A 134 -8.32 13.90 1.44
C THR A 134 -8.94 15.16 0.82
N TYR A 135 -9.85 15.02 -0.11
CA TYR A 135 -10.56 16.10 -0.81
C TYR A 135 -12.07 16.07 -0.63
N ASN A 136 -12.61 14.99 -0.04
CA ASN A 136 -14.06 14.83 0.19
C ASN A 136 -14.28 13.99 1.46
N PHE A 137 -14.22 14.64 2.60
CA PHE A 137 -14.41 14.02 3.90
C PHE A 137 -15.51 14.74 4.70
N SER A 138 -16.34 13.98 5.41
CA SER A 138 -17.33 14.51 6.33
C SER A 138 -16.69 15.01 7.64
N ASN A 139 -15.62 14.33 8.08
CA ASN A 139 -14.82 14.67 9.26
C ASN A 139 -13.35 14.75 8.91
N ASP A 140 -12.67 15.81 9.31
CA ASP A 140 -11.25 16.03 9.07
C ASP A 140 -10.40 15.31 10.14
N TYR A 141 -10.36 13.98 10.02
CA TYR A 141 -9.64 13.11 10.94
C TYR A 141 -8.14 13.38 10.96
N LYS A 142 -7.49 13.08 12.09
CA LYS A 142 -6.04 13.03 12.14
C LYS A 142 -5.51 11.96 11.19
N LEU A 143 -4.51 12.32 10.42
CA LEU A 143 -3.97 11.45 9.36
C LEU A 143 -3.44 10.12 9.93
N TRP A 144 -2.78 10.16 11.11
CA TRP A 144 -2.30 8.95 11.77
C TRP A 144 -3.42 7.98 12.17
N GLU A 145 -4.62 8.47 12.49
CA GLU A 145 -5.77 7.63 12.87
C GLU A 145 -6.33 6.89 11.64
N VAL A 146 -6.43 7.58 10.52
CA VAL A 146 -6.84 6.99 9.24
C VAL A 146 -5.82 5.93 8.78
N ILE A 147 -4.53 6.25 8.85
CA ILE A 147 -3.44 5.29 8.57
C ILE A 147 -3.55 4.09 9.50
N ARG A 148 -3.77 4.33 10.81
CA ARG A 148 -3.92 3.25 11.81
C ARG A 148 -5.09 2.32 11.48
N GLY A 149 -6.23 2.87 11.08
CA GLY A 149 -7.37 2.07 10.60
C GLY A 149 -6.99 1.20 9.40
N SER A 150 -6.38 1.80 8.38
CA SER A 150 -5.96 1.12 7.15
C SER A 150 -4.88 0.05 7.38
N THR A 151 -4.09 0.15 8.44
CA THR A 151 -3.02 -0.81 8.80
C THR A 151 -3.42 -1.84 9.85
N SER A 152 -4.69 -1.90 10.25
CA SER A 152 -5.21 -2.85 11.24
C SER A 152 -5.41 -4.25 10.63
N ALA A 153 -4.34 -4.86 10.11
CA ALA A 153 -4.42 -6.16 9.46
C ALA A 153 -4.89 -7.25 10.44
N PRO A 154 -5.99 -7.98 10.11
CA PRO A 154 -6.48 -9.07 10.95
C PRO A 154 -5.36 -10.05 11.28
N THR A 155 -5.38 -10.58 12.48
CA THR A 155 -4.36 -11.41 13.10
C THR A 155 -3.07 -10.69 13.52
N TYR A 156 -2.68 -9.61 12.84
CA TYR A 156 -1.50 -8.80 13.17
C TYR A 156 -1.80 -7.75 14.24
N TYR A 157 -2.86 -6.97 14.06
CA TYR A 157 -3.27 -5.90 14.97
C TYR A 157 -4.75 -6.00 15.36
N PRO A 158 -5.14 -5.47 16.52
CA PRO A 158 -6.55 -5.33 16.85
C PRO A 158 -7.23 -4.31 15.94
N PRO A 159 -8.56 -4.45 15.67
CA PRO A 159 -9.32 -3.44 14.98
C PRO A 159 -9.19 -2.07 15.65
N TYR A 160 -9.18 -1.00 14.86
CA TYR A 160 -9.03 0.37 15.35
C TYR A 160 -10.38 1.09 15.38
N LYS A 161 -10.75 1.63 16.53
CA LYS A 161 -11.97 2.42 16.68
C LYS A 161 -11.71 3.88 16.33
N LEU A 162 -12.41 4.38 15.31
CA LEU A 162 -12.40 5.78 14.89
C LEU A 162 -13.85 6.29 14.84
N ASP A 163 -14.25 7.11 15.79
CA ASP A 163 -15.64 7.56 15.98
C ASP A 163 -16.64 6.38 16.00
N SER A 164 -17.56 6.34 15.00
CA SER A 164 -18.52 5.25 14.83
C SER A 164 -17.94 4.04 14.09
N TYR A 165 -16.77 4.13 13.49
CA TYR A 165 -16.16 3.05 12.72
C TYR A 165 -15.39 2.07 13.63
N LEU A 166 -15.41 0.80 13.27
CA LEU A 166 -14.49 -0.24 13.78
C LEU A 166 -13.66 -0.76 12.61
N LEU A 167 -12.52 -0.11 12.40
CA LEU A 167 -11.71 -0.26 11.19
C LEU A 167 -10.76 -1.45 11.27
N VAL A 168 -10.66 -2.18 10.17
CA VAL A 168 -9.59 -3.11 9.85
C VAL A 168 -8.96 -2.75 8.51
N ASP A 169 -7.81 -3.36 8.24
CA ASP A 169 -7.03 -3.15 7.02
C ASP A 169 -7.87 -3.36 5.77
N GLY A 170 -7.84 -2.39 4.87
CA GLY A 170 -8.53 -2.48 3.59
C GLY A 170 -8.01 -3.57 2.66
N GLY A 171 -6.81 -4.11 2.95
CA GLY A 171 -6.24 -5.24 2.24
C GLY A 171 -7.06 -6.54 2.33
N ILE A 172 -8.03 -6.63 3.26
CA ILE A 172 -9.02 -7.73 3.24
C ILE A 172 -9.99 -7.64 2.06
N VAL A 173 -10.17 -6.45 1.49
CA VAL A 173 -10.97 -6.21 0.29
C VAL A 173 -10.11 -6.40 -0.94
N THR A 174 -9.08 -5.57 -1.08
CA THR A 174 -8.06 -5.67 -2.12
C THR A 174 -6.79 -4.93 -1.70
N ASN A 175 -5.62 -5.46 -2.09
CA ASN A 175 -4.35 -4.75 -1.94
C ASN A 175 -4.02 -3.87 -3.15
N ASN A 176 -4.55 -4.20 -4.32
CA ASN A 176 -4.35 -3.43 -5.55
C ASN A 176 -5.53 -2.47 -5.74
N LEU A 177 -5.31 -1.18 -5.59
CA LEU A 177 -6.33 -0.15 -5.74
C LEU A 177 -6.39 0.45 -7.15
N SER A 178 -5.92 -0.25 -8.18
CA SER A 178 -5.80 0.33 -9.51
C SER A 178 -7.14 0.80 -10.08
N GLU A 179 -8.19 -0.01 -9.98
CA GLU A 179 -9.53 0.35 -10.46
C GLU A 179 -10.14 1.48 -9.63
N LEU A 180 -10.03 1.37 -8.30
CA LEU A 180 -10.51 2.41 -7.39
C LEU A 180 -9.80 3.74 -7.65
N ASN A 181 -8.47 3.74 -7.85
CA ASN A 181 -7.67 4.92 -8.15
C ASN A 181 -8.15 5.61 -9.44
N TYR A 182 -8.40 4.83 -10.49
CA TYR A 182 -8.89 5.35 -11.76
C TYR A 182 -10.31 5.92 -11.64
N THR A 183 -11.25 5.20 -11.04
CA THR A 183 -12.64 5.64 -10.90
C THR A 183 -12.78 6.87 -10.00
N LYS A 184 -12.05 6.94 -8.90
CA LYS A 184 -11.96 8.13 -8.03
C LYS A 184 -11.34 9.32 -8.75
N SER A 185 -10.28 9.09 -9.55
CA SER A 185 -9.63 10.14 -10.34
C SER A 185 -10.56 10.74 -11.40
N ILE A 186 -11.36 9.91 -12.08
CA ILE A 186 -12.42 10.38 -13.00
C ILE A 186 -13.44 11.24 -12.26
N SER A 187 -13.87 10.80 -11.08
CA SER A 187 -14.82 11.57 -10.26
C SER A 187 -14.25 12.93 -9.84
N TYR A 188 -12.94 12.99 -9.58
CA TYR A 188 -12.26 14.21 -9.13
C TYR A 188 -11.94 15.17 -10.26
N PHE A 189 -11.39 14.68 -11.40
CA PHE A 189 -10.89 15.52 -12.50
C PHE A 189 -11.89 15.72 -13.64
N GLY A 190 -12.93 14.89 -13.74
CA GLY A 190 -13.90 14.88 -14.83
C GLY A 190 -13.61 13.80 -15.87
N LYS A 191 -14.69 13.37 -16.55
CA LYS A 191 -14.69 12.27 -17.53
C LYS A 191 -13.97 12.62 -18.84
N GLU A 192 -13.80 13.90 -19.11
CA GLU A 192 -13.17 14.42 -20.33
C GLU A 192 -11.64 14.40 -20.29
N LYS A 193 -11.04 14.09 -19.13
CA LYS A 193 -9.59 14.02 -18.99
C LYS A 193 -9.05 12.68 -19.44
N GLU A 194 -7.89 12.71 -20.08
CA GLU A 194 -7.08 11.51 -20.32
C GLU A 194 -6.21 11.22 -19.11
N PHE A 195 -6.01 9.92 -18.83
CA PHE A 195 -5.24 9.45 -17.68
C PHE A 195 -4.05 8.59 -18.11
N LEU A 196 -2.98 8.71 -17.35
CA LEU A 196 -1.89 7.75 -17.25
C LEU A 196 -1.90 7.21 -15.83
N GLN A 197 -1.92 5.89 -15.68
CA GLN A 197 -1.82 5.24 -14.36
C GLN A 197 -0.57 4.40 -14.25
N LEU A 198 0.18 4.65 -13.16
CA LEU A 198 1.23 3.78 -12.66
C LEU A 198 0.73 3.05 -11.41
N SER A 199 0.77 1.72 -11.44
CA SER A 199 0.38 0.84 -10.34
C SER A 199 1.58 0.04 -9.88
N LEU A 200 1.93 0.16 -8.61
CA LEU A 200 3.10 -0.49 -8.01
C LEU A 200 2.69 -1.59 -7.04
N GLY A 201 3.04 -2.82 -7.38
CA GLY A 201 2.85 -3.98 -6.52
C GLY A 201 3.94 -4.11 -5.47
N THR A 202 3.67 -4.89 -4.45
CA THR A 202 4.58 -5.13 -3.31
C THR A 202 5.29 -6.49 -3.37
N GLY A 203 5.36 -7.07 -4.55
CA GLY A 203 5.97 -8.37 -4.81
C GLY A 203 4.95 -9.51 -4.79
N CYS A 204 4.98 -10.32 -5.83
CA CYS A 204 4.09 -11.46 -6.02
C CYS A 204 4.85 -12.77 -5.81
N TYR A 205 4.48 -13.50 -4.78
CA TYR A 205 4.90 -14.88 -4.56
C TYR A 205 3.82 -15.84 -5.08
N LYS A 206 4.21 -16.82 -5.89
CA LYS A 206 3.31 -17.87 -6.37
C LYS A 206 3.34 -19.04 -5.37
N PRO A 207 2.33 -19.16 -4.48
CA PRO A 207 2.32 -20.23 -3.48
C PRO A 207 2.27 -21.61 -4.15
N GLN A 208 2.85 -22.60 -3.49
CA GLN A 208 2.77 -23.97 -3.96
C GLN A 208 1.31 -24.42 -4.06
N LYS A 209 0.99 -25.13 -5.15
CA LYS A 209 -0.35 -25.69 -5.36
C LYS A 209 -0.69 -26.67 -4.24
N PRO A 210 -1.90 -26.59 -3.67
CA PRO A 210 -2.32 -27.55 -2.64
C PRO A 210 -2.35 -28.96 -3.24
N GLN A 211 -1.64 -29.88 -2.59
CA GLN A 211 -1.58 -31.28 -3.05
C GLN A 211 -2.81 -32.11 -2.64
N LYS A 212 -3.56 -31.63 -1.66
CA LYS A 212 -4.79 -32.25 -1.13
C LYS A 212 -5.85 -31.18 -0.90
N SER A 213 -7.11 -31.57 -0.79
CA SER A 213 -8.25 -30.66 -0.61
C SER A 213 -8.61 -30.34 0.86
N GLY A 214 -7.86 -30.85 1.83
CA GLY A 214 -8.11 -30.62 3.25
C GLY A 214 -7.63 -29.23 3.73
N LEU A 215 -8.19 -28.74 4.84
CA LEU A 215 -7.92 -27.40 5.40
C LEU A 215 -6.43 -27.08 5.54
N LEU A 216 -5.62 -28.03 5.99
CA LEU A 216 -4.17 -27.84 6.14
C LEU A 216 -3.43 -27.68 4.79
N SER A 217 -4.01 -28.15 3.69
CA SER A 217 -3.43 -27.99 2.36
C SER A 217 -3.71 -26.61 1.76
N TRP A 218 -4.63 -25.83 2.37
CA TRP A 218 -4.99 -24.46 1.97
C TRP A 218 -4.41 -23.41 2.90
N ILE A 219 -3.27 -23.72 3.54
CA ILE A 219 -2.60 -22.80 4.50
C ILE A 219 -2.25 -21.45 3.85
N ASN A 220 -2.06 -21.42 2.53
CA ASN A 220 -1.74 -20.21 1.75
C ASN A 220 -3.00 -19.54 1.16
N PHE A 221 -4.21 -19.85 1.66
CA PHE A 221 -5.46 -19.30 1.12
C PHE A 221 -5.47 -17.78 1.05
N ASN A 222 -4.95 -17.09 2.07
CA ASN A 222 -4.90 -15.64 2.10
C ASN A 222 -4.03 -15.07 0.96
N SER A 223 -2.86 -15.67 0.69
CA SER A 223 -1.99 -15.25 -0.42
C SER A 223 -2.63 -15.52 -1.78
N ILE A 224 -3.32 -16.66 -1.92
CA ILE A 224 -4.07 -17.01 -3.14
C ILE A 224 -5.20 -16.01 -3.37
N SER A 225 -5.98 -15.69 -2.35
CA SER A 225 -7.09 -14.74 -2.43
C SER A 225 -6.62 -13.34 -2.77
N SER A 226 -5.53 -12.87 -2.12
CA SER A 226 -4.94 -11.55 -2.41
C SER A 226 -4.41 -11.47 -3.85
N ASN A 227 -3.71 -12.51 -4.34
CA ASN A 227 -3.24 -12.54 -5.72
C ASN A 227 -4.40 -12.58 -6.72
N ALA A 228 -5.48 -13.29 -6.41
CA ALA A 228 -6.67 -13.37 -7.26
C ALA A 228 -7.36 -12.00 -7.36
N ALA A 229 -7.57 -11.32 -6.24
CA ALA A 229 -8.15 -9.97 -6.22
C ALA A 229 -7.29 -8.99 -7.02
N SER A 230 -5.96 -8.97 -6.79
CA SER A 230 -5.05 -8.09 -7.52
C SER A 230 -5.02 -8.37 -9.03
N SER A 231 -5.11 -9.66 -9.42
CA SER A 231 -5.19 -10.06 -10.83
C SER A 231 -6.48 -9.59 -11.48
N PHE A 232 -7.62 -9.72 -10.78
CA PHE A 232 -8.94 -9.28 -11.27
C PHE A 232 -8.95 -7.77 -11.52
N GLU A 233 -8.53 -6.95 -10.56
CA GLU A 233 -8.40 -5.50 -10.70
C GLU A 233 -7.57 -5.10 -11.93
N THR A 234 -6.46 -5.82 -12.16
CA THR A 234 -5.58 -5.56 -13.31
C THR A 234 -6.26 -5.90 -14.65
N ILE A 235 -7.07 -6.97 -14.70
CA ILE A 235 -7.83 -7.37 -15.89
C ILE A 235 -8.90 -6.33 -16.20
N GLU A 236 -9.67 -5.91 -15.18
CA GLU A 236 -10.74 -4.92 -15.35
C GLU A 236 -10.19 -3.61 -15.89
N LEU A 237 -9.06 -3.11 -15.33
CA LEU A 237 -8.45 -1.89 -15.84
C LEU A 237 -7.95 -2.00 -17.28
N LYS A 238 -7.39 -3.15 -17.68
CA LYS A 238 -6.99 -3.35 -19.08
C LYS A 238 -8.19 -3.27 -20.03
N ASN A 239 -9.36 -3.73 -19.58
CA ASN A 239 -10.60 -3.59 -20.34
C ASN A 239 -11.09 -2.14 -20.39
N LEU A 240 -10.82 -1.33 -19.35
CA LEU A 240 -11.16 0.10 -19.29
C LEU A 240 -10.25 1.00 -20.12
N LEU A 241 -9.08 0.51 -20.59
CA LEU A 241 -8.16 1.26 -21.50
C LEU A 241 -8.84 1.74 -22.79
N LEU A 242 -10.00 1.22 -23.14
CA LEU A 242 -10.79 1.66 -24.30
C LEU A 242 -11.46 3.04 -24.10
N ASN A 243 -11.42 3.60 -22.89
CA ASN A 243 -12.01 4.90 -22.56
C ASN A 243 -10.92 6.00 -22.49
N ASN A 244 -10.80 6.66 -21.33
CA ASN A 244 -9.90 7.80 -21.14
C ASN A 244 -8.56 7.41 -20.47
N LEU A 245 -8.35 6.13 -20.14
CA LEU A 245 -7.07 5.62 -19.63
C LEU A 245 -6.14 5.34 -20.81
N LYS A 246 -5.28 6.30 -21.13
CA LYS A 246 -4.39 6.25 -22.30
C LYS A 246 -3.20 5.31 -22.08
N TYR A 247 -2.68 5.29 -20.85
CA TYR A 247 -1.58 4.43 -20.45
C TYR A 247 -1.85 3.80 -19.10
N PHE A 248 -1.62 2.50 -19.00
CA PHE A 248 -1.64 1.75 -17.74
C PHE A 248 -0.38 0.90 -17.62
N TYR A 249 0.40 1.19 -16.58
CA TYR A 249 1.60 0.43 -16.23
C TYR A 249 1.42 -0.22 -14.87
N ARG A 250 1.42 -1.54 -14.83
CA ARG A 250 1.50 -2.32 -13.60
C ARG A 250 2.90 -2.88 -13.48
N LEU A 251 3.62 -2.45 -12.43
CA LEU A 251 4.94 -2.98 -12.09
C LEU A 251 4.82 -3.91 -10.90
N GLU A 252 5.24 -5.16 -11.10
CA GLU A 252 5.22 -6.20 -10.08
C GLU A 252 6.58 -6.90 -10.06
N ILE A 253 7.05 -7.28 -8.88
CA ILE A 253 8.29 -8.02 -8.70
C ILE A 253 7.94 -9.46 -8.35
N ASP A 254 8.31 -10.42 -9.21
CA ASP A 254 8.15 -11.84 -8.90
C ASP A 254 9.13 -12.24 -7.81
N LEU A 255 8.63 -12.92 -6.78
CA LEU A 255 9.40 -13.41 -5.65
C LEU A 255 9.58 -14.92 -5.76
N ASP A 256 10.82 -15.40 -5.66
CA ASP A 256 11.13 -16.82 -5.63
C ASP A 256 10.65 -17.47 -4.32
N ASN A 257 10.70 -16.71 -3.21
CA ASN A 257 10.23 -17.13 -1.89
C ASN A 257 9.32 -16.06 -1.28
N ASP A 258 8.40 -16.49 -0.41
CA ASP A 258 7.54 -15.55 0.30
C ASP A 258 8.35 -14.73 1.31
N ILE A 259 8.14 -13.42 1.28
CA ILE A 259 8.62 -12.48 2.31
C ILE A 259 7.44 -12.11 3.18
N MET A 260 7.49 -12.52 4.45
CA MET A 260 6.40 -12.25 5.39
C MET A 260 6.17 -10.75 5.55
N LEU A 261 4.90 -10.36 5.71
CA LEU A 261 4.50 -8.93 5.80
C LEU A 261 5.16 -8.15 6.94
N ASP A 262 5.70 -8.84 7.92
CA ASP A 262 6.35 -8.28 9.11
C ASP A 262 7.83 -8.66 9.26
N ASP A 263 8.44 -9.20 8.20
CA ASP A 263 9.87 -9.54 8.20
C ASP A 263 10.75 -8.31 7.97
N TYR A 264 10.92 -7.51 9.02
CA TYR A 264 11.76 -6.32 8.99
C TYR A 264 13.28 -6.60 8.89
N ASN A 265 13.70 -7.86 8.79
CA ASN A 265 15.08 -8.22 8.51
C ASN A 265 15.35 -8.45 7.01
N SER A 266 14.31 -8.48 6.19
CA SER A 266 14.42 -8.79 4.75
C SER A 266 14.78 -7.61 3.85
N PHE A 267 15.03 -6.41 4.37
CA PHE A 267 15.28 -5.21 3.54
C PHE A 267 16.51 -5.35 2.62
N GLU A 268 17.61 -5.92 3.10
CA GLU A 268 18.80 -6.16 2.25
C GLU A 268 18.49 -7.17 1.14
N GLN A 269 17.76 -8.22 1.47
CA GLN A 269 17.28 -9.19 0.47
C GLN A 269 16.38 -8.52 -0.57
N MET A 270 15.46 -7.65 -0.14
CA MET A 270 14.59 -6.90 -1.06
C MET A 270 15.39 -5.98 -1.99
N GLU A 271 16.46 -5.33 -1.51
CA GLU A 271 17.34 -4.52 -2.36
C GLU A 271 18.04 -5.38 -3.42
N GLN A 272 18.52 -6.57 -3.05
CA GLN A 272 19.13 -7.49 -4.02
C GLN A 272 18.14 -7.97 -5.08
N ILE A 273 16.94 -8.34 -4.66
CA ILE A 273 15.85 -8.75 -5.57
C ILE A 273 15.48 -7.59 -6.51
N PHE A 274 15.33 -6.38 -5.97
CA PHE A 274 15.05 -5.19 -6.78
C PHE A 274 16.13 -4.91 -7.81
N ASN A 275 17.41 -4.96 -7.44
CA ASN A 275 18.52 -4.72 -8.36
C ASN A 275 18.51 -5.72 -9.52
N LYS A 276 18.31 -7.00 -9.23
CA LYS A 276 18.15 -8.04 -10.26
C LYS A 276 16.95 -7.81 -11.16
N TRP A 277 15.81 -7.43 -10.57
CA TRP A 277 14.60 -7.09 -11.32
C TRP A 277 14.81 -5.86 -12.20
N LEU A 278 15.52 -4.84 -11.70
CA LEU A 278 15.82 -3.61 -12.41
C LEU A 278 16.67 -3.86 -13.67
N GLU A 279 17.64 -4.78 -13.63
CA GLU A 279 18.46 -5.14 -14.81
C GLU A 279 17.57 -5.52 -16.00
N ASN A 280 16.50 -6.27 -15.77
CA ASN A 280 15.59 -6.74 -16.83
C ASN A 280 14.49 -5.72 -17.17
N ASN A 281 14.19 -4.75 -16.29
CA ASN A 281 13.06 -3.84 -16.43
C ASN A 281 13.47 -2.38 -16.64
N LYS A 282 14.77 -2.10 -16.71
CA LYS A 282 15.31 -0.74 -16.83
C LYS A 282 14.75 0.02 -18.02
N THR A 283 14.71 -0.60 -19.19
CA THR A 283 14.16 0.02 -20.41
C THR A 283 12.69 0.41 -20.25
N THR A 284 11.90 -0.46 -19.61
CA THR A 284 10.48 -0.20 -19.31
C THR A 284 10.34 0.97 -18.35
N LEU A 285 11.13 1.00 -17.25
CA LEU A 285 11.14 2.11 -16.31
C LEU A 285 11.56 3.41 -16.95
N ASP A 286 12.60 3.40 -17.79
CA ASP A 286 13.07 4.58 -18.50
C ASP A 286 11.98 5.12 -19.44
N THR A 287 11.25 4.23 -20.13
CA THR A 287 10.10 4.62 -20.97
C THR A 287 9.00 5.27 -20.12
N ILE A 288 8.65 4.68 -18.98
CA ILE A 288 7.67 5.25 -18.05
C ILE A 288 8.14 6.63 -17.58
N CYS A 289 9.42 6.79 -17.18
CA CYS A 289 10.00 8.06 -16.75
C CYS A 289 9.86 9.14 -17.83
N ASN A 290 10.11 8.82 -19.09
CA ASN A 290 9.95 9.76 -20.19
C ASN A 290 8.48 10.19 -20.32
N ILE A 291 7.54 9.26 -20.36
CA ILE A 291 6.11 9.55 -20.53
C ILE A 291 5.53 10.35 -19.36
N ILE A 292 5.94 10.06 -18.12
CA ILE A 292 5.44 10.80 -16.95
C ILE A 292 6.07 12.19 -16.82
N THR A 293 7.13 12.51 -17.56
CA THR A 293 7.77 13.84 -17.55
C THR A 293 7.25 14.76 -18.63
N GLU A 294 6.63 14.23 -19.68
CA GLU A 294 5.87 14.97 -20.70
C GLU A 294 4.57 15.57 -20.13
#